data_35087a9a58f58efd6fd7ed40358a7993
#
_entry.id   35087a9a58f58efd6fd7ed40358a7993
#
_cell.length_a   1.000
_cell.length_b   1.000
_cell.length_c   1.000
_cell.angle_alpha   90.00
_cell.angle_beta   90.00
_cell.angle_gamma   90.00
#
_symmetry.space_group_name_H-M   'P 1'
#
loop_
_entity.id
_entity.type
_entity.pdbx_description
1 polymer ?
#
loop_
_entity_poly.entity_id
_entity_poly.type
_entity_poly.pdbx_seq_one_letter_code
_entity_poly.pdbx_strand_id
1 'polypeptide(L)'
;LPLAVVEAKRSSKDPNIGRKQAVLYADCLERKFGRRPMMFTTNGFETYFWDDQSSPQRKVSGIFSKDDLQKLMNRRTERKDLMTIPIDDRITDRYYQKEAIRAVCEHIGQGFRKHLLVMATGTGKTRPASSLTDVLSRGKYVTNILFLADRTALVKQAKDDFKNYLPDMSLCNLCSNKDDRSARIVFSTYPTMLNAIDDMKTKDGQRM
;
A
#
# COMPACT_ATOMS: atom_id res chain seq x y z
N LEU A 1 19.06 15.92 6.42
CA LEU A 1 18.44 15.11 7.48
C LEU A 1 18.42 13.63 7.06
N PRO A 2 18.79 12.67 7.93
CA PRO A 2 18.78 11.25 7.58
C PRO A 2 17.36 10.76 7.28
N LEU A 3 17.20 10.00 6.18
CA LEU A 3 15.92 9.41 5.78
C LEU A 3 15.80 7.97 6.26
N ALA A 4 16.92 7.25 6.27
CA ALA A 4 16.94 5.85 6.68
C ALA A 4 18.26 5.47 7.36
N VAL A 5 18.22 4.40 8.14
CA VAL A 5 19.36 3.64 8.66
C VAL A 5 19.36 2.29 7.96
N VAL A 6 20.54 1.85 7.54
CA VAL A 6 20.75 0.52 6.97
C VAL A 6 21.76 -0.21 7.83
N GLU A 7 21.34 -1.30 8.46
CA GLU A 7 22.23 -2.22 9.18
C GLU A 7 22.52 -3.44 8.31
N ALA A 8 23.79 -3.56 7.90
CA ALA A 8 24.24 -4.65 7.05
C ALA A 8 24.91 -5.76 7.87
N LYS A 9 24.56 -6.98 7.59
CA LYS A 9 25.19 -8.18 8.16
C LYS A 9 25.90 -8.98 7.05
N ARG A 10 26.84 -9.84 7.43
CA ARG A 10 27.48 -10.77 6.48
C ARG A 10 26.43 -11.65 5.82
N SER A 11 26.66 -12.03 4.58
CA SER A 11 25.75 -12.86 3.77
C SER A 11 25.36 -14.19 4.42
N SER A 12 26.23 -14.74 5.27
CA SER A 12 25.99 -15.98 6.04
C SER A 12 25.13 -15.78 7.31
N LYS A 13 24.73 -14.55 7.64
CA LYS A 13 23.96 -14.24 8.85
C LYS A 13 22.53 -13.83 8.50
N ASP A 14 21.59 -14.12 9.41
CA ASP A 14 20.23 -13.60 9.33
C ASP A 14 20.27 -12.06 9.52
N PRO A 15 19.72 -11.27 8.57
CA PRO A 15 19.68 -9.82 8.70
C PRO A 15 18.88 -9.36 9.93
N ASN A 16 17.95 -10.16 10.44
CA ASN A 16 17.13 -9.81 11.60
C ASN A 16 17.95 -9.67 12.91
N ILE A 17 19.13 -10.27 12.98
CA ILE A 17 20.05 -10.09 14.12
C ILE A 17 20.44 -8.60 14.30
N GLY A 18 20.48 -7.83 13.20
CA GLY A 18 20.78 -6.40 13.19
C GLY A 18 19.64 -5.49 13.64
N ARG A 19 18.44 -6.01 13.86
CA ARG A 19 17.24 -5.19 14.11
C ARG A 19 17.39 -4.27 15.34
N LYS A 20 17.85 -4.80 16.47
CA LYS A 20 18.07 -4.00 17.70
C LYS A 20 19.09 -2.88 17.47
N GLN A 21 20.14 -3.18 16.73
CA GLN A 21 21.20 -2.22 16.41
C GLN A 21 20.68 -1.09 15.51
N ALA A 22 19.88 -1.42 14.48
CA ALA A 22 19.24 -0.43 13.62
C ALA A 22 18.30 0.51 14.41
N VAL A 23 17.56 -0.03 15.39
CA VAL A 23 16.70 0.77 16.28
C VAL A 23 17.55 1.73 17.12
N LEU A 24 18.63 1.26 17.74
CA LEU A 24 19.52 2.11 18.54
C LEU A 24 20.13 3.26 17.73
N TYR A 25 20.52 2.99 16.48
CA TYR A 25 20.99 4.04 15.57
C TYR A 25 19.86 5.02 15.21
N ALA A 26 18.66 4.53 14.98
CA ALA A 26 17.50 5.38 14.72
C ALA A 26 17.22 6.30 15.92
N ASP A 27 17.28 5.78 17.16
CA ASP A 27 17.10 6.54 18.40
C ASP A 27 18.17 7.65 18.55
N CYS A 28 19.42 7.33 18.21
CA CYS A 28 20.51 8.32 18.25
C CYS A 28 20.31 9.43 17.21
N LEU A 29 19.90 9.07 16.01
CA LEU A 29 19.66 10.03 14.92
C LEU A 29 18.43 10.89 15.20
N GLU A 30 17.38 10.33 15.77
CA GLU A 30 16.18 11.06 16.17
C GLU A 30 16.52 12.12 17.24
N ARG A 31 17.27 11.76 18.27
CA ARG A 31 17.76 12.71 19.30
C ARG A 31 18.61 13.83 18.71
N LYS A 32 19.45 13.52 17.71
CA LYS A 32 20.35 14.50 17.10
C LYS A 32 19.67 15.42 16.10
N PHE A 33 18.71 14.92 15.33
CA PHE A 33 18.15 15.61 14.18
C PHE A 33 16.63 15.91 14.32
N GLY A 34 16.00 15.50 15.43
CA GLY A 34 14.56 15.71 15.67
C GLY A 34 13.63 14.93 14.73
N ARG A 35 14.18 13.93 14.00
CA ARG A 35 13.41 13.13 13.05
C ARG A 35 13.87 11.68 13.06
N ARG A 36 12.93 10.77 13.30
CA ARG A 36 13.18 9.33 13.29
C ARG A 36 13.36 8.81 11.87
N PRO A 37 14.50 8.23 11.51
CA PRO A 37 14.72 7.63 10.20
C PRO A 37 13.95 6.31 10.08
N MET A 38 13.69 5.87 8.85
CA MET A 38 13.23 4.52 8.55
C MET A 38 14.38 3.54 8.72
N MET A 39 14.06 2.26 8.86
CA MET A 39 15.07 1.25 9.17
C MET A 39 15.08 0.13 8.17
N PHE A 40 16.30 -0.29 7.81
CA PHE A 40 16.55 -1.48 7.00
C PHE A 40 17.55 -2.38 7.69
N THR A 41 17.35 -3.69 7.54
CA THR A 41 18.40 -4.68 7.78
C THR A 41 18.60 -5.51 6.52
N THR A 42 19.85 -5.81 6.20
CA THR A 42 20.17 -6.60 5.01
C THR A 42 21.41 -7.47 5.22
N ASN A 43 21.50 -8.57 4.47
CA ASN A 43 22.70 -9.40 4.34
C ASN A 43 23.18 -9.49 2.88
N GLY A 44 22.64 -8.64 1.99
CA GLY A 44 22.90 -8.63 0.57
C GLY A 44 21.93 -9.49 -0.25
N PHE A 45 21.37 -10.58 0.31
CA PHE A 45 20.37 -11.43 -0.34
C PHE A 45 18.97 -11.14 0.11
N GLU A 46 18.79 -10.82 1.38
CA GLU A 46 17.52 -10.47 1.95
C GLU A 46 17.58 -9.08 2.56
N THR A 47 16.53 -8.31 2.32
CA THR A 47 16.38 -6.97 2.86
C THR A 47 15.03 -6.86 3.55
N TYR A 48 15.04 -6.35 4.78
CA TYR A 48 13.86 -6.04 5.55
C TYR A 48 13.78 -4.55 5.81
N PHE A 49 12.57 -4.04 5.73
CA PHE A 49 12.23 -2.64 5.96
C PHE A 49 11.18 -2.53 7.04
N TRP A 50 11.29 -1.52 7.88
CA TRP A 50 10.19 -1.10 8.77
C TRP A 50 10.28 0.38 9.09
N ASP A 51 9.16 0.88 9.53
CA ASP A 51 8.97 2.20 10.06
C ASP A 51 8.14 2.05 11.34
N ASP A 52 8.77 2.12 12.48
CA ASP A 52 8.09 1.90 13.76
C ASP A 52 7.01 2.92 14.10
N GLN A 53 6.94 4.03 13.36
CA GLN A 53 5.85 5.00 13.44
C GLN A 53 4.65 4.67 12.53
N SER A 54 4.85 3.88 11.47
CA SER A 54 3.78 3.71 10.47
C SER A 54 3.69 2.34 9.80
N SER A 55 4.65 1.45 9.97
CA SER A 55 4.70 0.20 9.21
C SER A 55 5.53 -0.88 9.90
N PRO A 56 4.96 -2.05 10.19
CA PRO A 56 5.70 -3.16 10.76
C PRO A 56 6.78 -3.67 9.79
N GLN A 57 7.72 -4.45 10.34
CA GLN A 57 8.79 -5.04 9.57
C GLN A 57 8.26 -5.97 8.47
N ARG A 58 8.81 -5.82 7.27
CA ARG A 58 8.49 -6.66 6.11
C ARG A 58 9.70 -6.87 5.22
N LYS A 59 9.74 -8.00 4.51
CA LYS A 59 10.73 -8.25 3.45
C LYS A 59 10.44 -7.34 2.26
N VAL A 60 11.49 -6.79 1.67
CA VAL A 60 11.45 -5.92 0.48
C VAL A 60 12.49 -6.39 -0.53
N SER A 61 12.34 -5.99 -1.80
CA SER A 61 13.26 -6.38 -2.87
C SER A 61 14.62 -5.67 -2.79
N GLY A 62 14.71 -4.54 -2.09
CA GLY A 62 15.94 -3.78 -1.95
C GLY A 62 15.74 -2.52 -1.09
N ILE A 63 16.80 -1.71 -0.99
CA ILE A 63 16.76 -0.43 -0.30
C ILE A 63 16.05 0.57 -1.22
N PHE A 64 15.14 1.36 -0.65
CA PHE A 64 14.36 2.33 -1.41
C PHE A 64 15.20 3.53 -1.87
N SER A 65 14.81 4.13 -2.98
CA SER A 65 15.42 5.36 -3.48
C SER A 65 15.24 6.52 -2.49
N LYS A 66 16.07 7.55 -2.60
CA LYS A 66 15.95 8.78 -1.79
C LYS A 66 14.55 9.40 -1.95
N ASP A 67 14.02 9.43 -3.16
CA ASP A 67 12.72 10.02 -3.46
C ASP A 67 11.57 9.22 -2.84
N ASP A 68 11.67 7.89 -2.86
CA ASP A 68 10.67 7.04 -2.22
C ASP A 68 10.70 7.14 -0.70
N LEU A 69 11.90 7.21 -0.10
CA LEU A 69 12.05 7.47 1.33
C LEU A 69 11.47 8.84 1.71
N GLN A 70 11.71 9.87 0.90
CA GLN A 70 11.14 11.20 1.15
C GLN A 70 9.61 11.17 1.05
N LYS A 71 9.03 10.50 0.06
CA LYS A 71 7.57 10.30 -0.05
C LYS A 71 7.00 9.59 1.18
N LEU A 72 7.68 8.56 1.68
CA LEU A 72 7.25 7.85 2.88
C LEU A 72 7.33 8.74 4.12
N MET A 73 8.36 9.58 4.25
CA MET A 73 8.46 10.58 5.32
C MET A 73 7.32 11.58 5.30
N ASN A 74 7.01 12.14 4.12
CA ASN A 74 5.92 13.10 3.97
C ASN A 74 4.57 12.47 4.35
N ARG A 75 4.36 11.20 4.03
CA ARG A 75 3.15 10.46 4.44
C ARG A 75 2.94 10.40 5.95
N ARG A 76 3.99 10.40 6.77
CA ARG A 76 3.85 10.42 8.24
C ARG A 76 3.14 11.67 8.73
N THR A 77 3.44 12.83 8.12
CA THR A 77 2.88 14.13 8.49
C THR A 77 1.56 14.45 7.79
N GLU A 78 1.33 13.87 6.61
CA GLU A 78 0.13 14.13 5.81
C GLU A 78 -1.04 13.20 6.15
N ARG A 79 -0.79 12.04 6.79
CA ARG A 79 -1.84 11.09 7.16
C ARG A 79 -2.79 11.70 8.18
N LYS A 80 -4.08 11.56 7.88
CA LYS A 80 -5.15 11.94 8.80
C LYS A 80 -5.61 10.71 9.56
N ASP A 81 -6.12 10.91 10.76
CA ASP A 81 -6.80 9.82 11.46
C ASP A 81 -8.00 9.34 10.64
N LEU A 82 -7.96 8.07 10.22
CA LEU A 82 -9.01 7.47 9.39
C LEU A 82 -10.37 7.43 10.09
N MET A 83 -10.39 7.42 11.42
CA MET A 83 -11.63 7.40 12.19
C MET A 83 -12.36 8.74 12.13
N THR A 84 -11.66 9.84 11.87
CA THR A 84 -12.24 11.17 11.71
C THR A 84 -12.79 11.46 10.32
N ILE A 85 -12.43 10.65 9.33
CA ILE A 85 -12.87 10.85 7.95
C ILE A 85 -14.29 10.30 7.78
N PRO A 86 -15.26 11.13 7.38
CA PRO A 86 -16.62 10.66 7.18
C PRO A 86 -16.71 9.67 6.01
N ILE A 87 -17.50 8.62 6.17
CA ILE A 87 -17.86 7.71 5.09
C ILE A 87 -18.94 8.40 4.25
N ASP A 88 -18.77 8.40 2.93
CA ASP A 88 -19.74 9.01 2.02
C ASP A 88 -20.95 8.07 1.84
N ASP A 89 -22.12 8.54 2.28
CA ASP A 89 -23.39 7.80 2.21
C ASP A 89 -23.87 7.58 0.77
N ARG A 90 -23.39 8.36 -0.18
CA ARG A 90 -23.67 8.15 -1.61
C ARG A 90 -22.99 6.91 -2.15
N ILE A 91 -21.83 6.52 -1.57
CA ILE A 91 -21.11 5.30 -1.93
C ILE A 91 -21.69 4.11 -1.18
N THR A 92 -21.87 4.24 0.14
CA THR A 92 -22.44 3.19 0.97
C THR A 92 -23.24 3.75 2.14
N ASP A 93 -24.52 3.35 2.21
CA ASP A 93 -25.49 3.79 3.22
C ASP A 93 -25.79 2.69 4.27
N ARG A 94 -25.48 1.43 3.98
CA ARG A 94 -25.81 0.27 4.83
C ARG A 94 -24.91 0.21 6.05
N TYR A 95 -25.51 0.09 7.24
CA TYR A 95 -24.79 0.14 8.52
C TYR A 95 -23.67 -0.90 8.60
N TYR A 96 -23.92 -2.16 8.22
CA TYR A 96 -22.94 -3.24 8.29
C TYR A 96 -21.72 -3.02 7.35
N GLN A 97 -21.93 -2.33 6.23
CA GLN A 97 -20.84 -1.95 5.34
C GLN A 97 -19.97 -0.85 5.97
N LYS A 98 -20.60 0.14 6.62
CA LYS A 98 -19.89 1.19 7.36
C LYS A 98 -19.12 0.63 8.54
N GLU A 99 -19.68 -0.29 9.30
CA GLU A 99 -18.97 -1.00 10.39
C GLU A 99 -17.75 -1.75 9.87
N ALA A 100 -17.87 -2.49 8.76
CA ALA A 100 -16.75 -3.19 8.14
C ALA A 100 -15.63 -2.23 7.71
N ILE A 101 -15.98 -1.07 7.11
CA ILE A 101 -15.01 -0.04 6.72
C ILE A 101 -14.32 0.54 7.96
N ARG A 102 -15.08 0.85 9.03
CA ARG A 102 -14.52 1.38 10.28
C ARG A 102 -13.57 0.39 10.95
N ALA A 103 -13.92 -0.88 11.01
CA ALA A 103 -13.05 -1.92 11.54
C ALA A 103 -11.72 -2.02 10.77
N VAL A 104 -11.77 -1.92 9.42
CA VAL A 104 -10.54 -1.90 8.61
C VAL A 104 -9.73 -0.63 8.88
N CYS A 105 -10.37 0.54 8.97
CA CYS A 105 -9.70 1.82 9.25
C CYS A 105 -9.01 1.80 10.63
N GLU A 106 -9.67 1.28 11.65
CA GLU A 106 -9.12 1.11 12.99
C GLU A 106 -7.89 0.21 12.99
N HIS A 107 -7.97 -0.97 12.35
CA HIS A 107 -6.84 -1.88 12.23
C HIS A 107 -5.67 -1.26 11.46
N ILE A 108 -5.93 -0.49 10.41
CA ILE A 108 -4.87 0.26 9.69
C ILE A 108 -4.21 1.27 10.62
N GLY A 109 -4.98 1.99 11.45
CA GLY A 109 -4.47 2.90 12.47
C GLY A 109 -3.56 2.21 13.49
N GLN A 110 -3.87 0.96 13.85
CA GLN A 110 -3.06 0.09 14.71
C GLN A 110 -1.82 -0.50 14.00
N GLY A 111 -1.61 -0.23 12.71
CA GLY A 111 -0.45 -0.69 11.93
C GLY A 111 -0.66 -2.02 11.19
N PHE A 112 -1.83 -2.65 11.27
CA PHE A 112 -2.11 -3.85 10.49
C PHE A 112 -2.22 -3.54 9.00
N ARG A 113 -1.75 -4.49 8.17
CA ARG A 113 -1.67 -4.31 6.70
C ARG A 113 -2.46 -5.34 5.91
N LYS A 114 -3.02 -6.34 6.58
CA LYS A 114 -3.81 -7.39 5.95
C LYS A 114 -5.16 -7.46 6.64
N HIS A 115 -6.21 -7.43 5.84
CA HIS A 115 -7.59 -7.44 6.32
C HIS A 115 -8.38 -8.45 5.51
N LEU A 116 -9.29 -9.15 6.16
CA LEU A 116 -10.22 -10.08 5.53
C LEU A 116 -11.64 -9.61 5.81
N LEU A 117 -12.39 -9.30 4.75
CA LEU A 117 -13.82 -9.03 4.81
C LEU A 117 -14.58 -10.20 4.21
N VAL A 118 -15.37 -10.88 5.03
CA VAL A 118 -16.24 -11.99 4.58
C VAL A 118 -17.65 -11.47 4.40
N MET A 119 -18.12 -11.47 3.18
CA MET A 119 -19.44 -10.95 2.81
C MET A 119 -20.18 -11.95 1.90
N ALA A 120 -21.45 -12.17 2.17
CA ALA A 120 -22.30 -13.04 1.34
C ALA A 120 -22.44 -12.53 -0.10
N THR A 121 -22.84 -13.38 -1.02
CA THR A 121 -23.21 -12.98 -2.39
C THR A 121 -24.42 -12.05 -2.36
N GLY A 122 -24.43 -11.05 -3.25
CA GLY A 122 -25.53 -10.07 -3.32
C GLY A 122 -25.49 -8.94 -2.29
N THR A 123 -24.55 -8.94 -1.33
CA THR A 123 -24.43 -7.88 -0.30
C THR A 123 -23.74 -6.60 -0.79
N GLY A 124 -23.35 -6.54 -2.08
CA GLY A 124 -22.75 -5.35 -2.67
C GLY A 124 -21.28 -5.16 -2.27
N LYS A 125 -20.44 -6.19 -2.38
CA LYS A 125 -19.00 -6.18 -2.01
C LYS A 125 -18.19 -5.04 -2.63
N THR A 126 -18.57 -4.57 -3.81
CA THR A 126 -17.85 -3.49 -4.52
C THR A 126 -18.03 -2.14 -3.80
N ARG A 127 -19.19 -1.88 -3.19
CA ARG A 127 -19.45 -0.63 -2.46
C ARG A 127 -18.50 -0.40 -1.28
N PRO A 128 -18.31 -1.35 -0.34
CA PRO A 128 -17.29 -1.21 0.71
C PRO A 128 -15.87 -1.03 0.17
N ALA A 129 -15.51 -1.71 -0.93
CA ALA A 129 -14.20 -1.54 -1.55
C ALA A 129 -14.02 -0.11 -2.11
N SER A 130 -15.02 0.43 -2.80
CA SER A 130 -15.00 1.80 -3.31
C SER A 130 -14.97 2.82 -2.17
N SER A 131 -15.78 2.63 -1.14
CA SER A 131 -15.84 3.53 0.01
C SER A 131 -14.54 3.50 0.84
N LEU A 132 -13.95 2.31 1.05
CA LEU A 132 -12.65 2.19 1.70
C LEU A 132 -11.55 2.88 0.88
N THR A 133 -11.58 2.73 -0.45
CA THR A 133 -10.69 3.44 -1.37
C THR A 133 -10.79 4.95 -1.20
N ASP A 134 -12.00 5.50 -1.12
CA ASP A 134 -12.26 6.92 -0.88
C ASP A 134 -11.67 7.38 0.47
N VAL A 135 -12.03 6.70 1.56
CA VAL A 135 -11.55 7.04 2.91
C VAL A 135 -10.01 7.01 2.99
N LEU A 136 -9.38 5.95 2.48
CA LEU A 136 -7.92 5.80 2.49
C LEU A 136 -7.22 6.85 1.61
N SER A 137 -7.81 7.22 0.49
CA SER A 137 -7.28 8.24 -0.41
C SER A 137 -7.36 9.64 0.21
N ARG A 138 -8.50 10.00 0.80
CA ARG A 138 -8.68 11.27 1.53
C ARG A 138 -7.82 11.36 2.79
N GLY A 139 -7.56 10.21 3.42
CA GLY A 139 -6.66 10.06 4.56
C GLY A 139 -5.18 10.09 4.20
N LYS A 140 -4.82 10.14 2.91
CA LYS A 140 -3.43 10.09 2.44
C LYS A 140 -2.68 8.78 2.75
N TYR A 141 -3.42 7.68 2.95
CA TYR A 141 -2.83 6.34 3.14
C TYR A 141 -2.45 5.68 1.83
N VAL A 142 -3.22 5.92 0.76
CA VAL A 142 -3.01 5.33 -0.56
C VAL A 142 -2.99 6.39 -1.66
N THR A 143 -2.13 6.17 -2.66
CA THR A 143 -2.07 6.95 -3.91
C THR A 143 -2.46 6.10 -5.09
N ASN A 144 -2.00 4.86 -5.11
CA ASN A 144 -2.27 3.91 -6.19
C ASN A 144 -2.94 2.67 -5.58
N ILE A 145 -3.90 2.12 -6.31
CA ILE A 145 -4.73 1.01 -5.86
C ILE A 145 -4.75 -0.04 -6.96
N LEU A 146 -4.56 -1.30 -6.58
CA LEU A 146 -4.74 -2.44 -7.44
C LEU A 146 -5.96 -3.24 -6.98
N PHE A 147 -6.94 -3.36 -7.86
CA PHE A 147 -8.12 -4.21 -7.67
C PHE A 147 -7.96 -5.49 -8.49
N LEU A 148 -8.02 -6.64 -7.84
CA LEU A 148 -7.89 -7.94 -8.50
C LEU A 148 -9.19 -8.74 -8.39
N ALA A 149 -9.58 -9.35 -9.50
CA ALA A 149 -10.69 -10.30 -9.55
C ALA A 149 -10.30 -11.55 -10.35
N ASP A 150 -11.07 -12.61 -10.22
CA ASP A 150 -10.83 -13.89 -10.89
C ASP A 150 -11.25 -13.88 -12.38
N ARG A 151 -12.21 -13.02 -12.76
CA ARG A 151 -12.77 -12.97 -14.12
C ARG A 151 -12.78 -11.57 -14.70
N THR A 152 -12.53 -11.48 -16.00
CA THR A 152 -12.54 -10.21 -16.74
C THR A 152 -13.89 -9.47 -16.70
N ALA A 153 -15.00 -10.22 -16.66
CA ALA A 153 -16.34 -9.63 -16.50
C ALA A 153 -16.48 -8.89 -15.16
N LEU A 154 -15.97 -9.46 -14.06
CA LEU A 154 -15.97 -8.83 -12.74
C LEU A 154 -15.03 -7.62 -12.68
N VAL A 155 -13.88 -7.68 -13.36
CA VAL A 155 -12.97 -6.56 -13.51
C VAL A 155 -13.67 -5.37 -14.19
N LYS A 156 -14.37 -5.62 -15.29
CA LYS A 156 -15.13 -4.59 -16.02
C LYS A 156 -16.24 -4.02 -15.13
N GLN A 157 -17.06 -4.87 -14.53
CA GLN A 157 -18.14 -4.43 -13.65
C GLN A 157 -17.61 -3.59 -12.48
N ALA A 158 -16.55 -4.04 -11.81
CA ALA A 158 -15.96 -3.30 -10.71
C ALA A 158 -15.44 -1.92 -11.16
N LYS A 159 -14.78 -1.83 -12.33
CA LYS A 159 -14.35 -0.55 -12.89
C LYS A 159 -15.54 0.39 -13.14
N ASP A 160 -16.62 -0.13 -13.73
CA ASP A 160 -17.82 0.67 -14.02
C ASP A 160 -18.48 1.16 -12.72
N ASP A 161 -18.57 0.31 -11.69
CA ASP A 161 -19.06 0.68 -10.36
C ASP A 161 -18.19 1.77 -9.72
N PHE A 162 -16.85 1.60 -9.75
CA PHE A 162 -15.92 2.60 -9.21
C PHE A 162 -16.00 3.93 -9.97
N LYS A 163 -16.21 3.91 -11.27
CA LYS A 163 -16.39 5.13 -12.06
C LYS A 163 -17.62 5.92 -11.59
N ASN A 164 -18.69 5.22 -11.21
CA ASN A 164 -19.90 5.87 -10.71
C ASN A 164 -19.70 6.43 -9.29
N TYR A 165 -18.96 5.72 -8.43
CA TYR A 165 -18.75 6.12 -7.04
C TYR A 165 -17.59 7.11 -6.84
N LEU A 166 -16.57 7.06 -7.69
CA LEU A 166 -15.34 7.84 -7.59
C LEU A 166 -14.99 8.48 -8.95
N PRO A 167 -15.83 9.38 -9.46
CA PRO A 167 -15.69 9.93 -10.82
C PRO A 167 -14.40 10.71 -11.03
N ASP A 168 -13.81 11.28 -9.96
CA ASP A 168 -12.60 12.09 -10.02
C ASP A 168 -11.30 11.26 -10.01
N MET A 169 -11.40 9.93 -9.90
CA MET A 169 -10.24 9.05 -9.92
C MET A 169 -9.99 8.48 -11.32
N SER A 170 -8.73 8.50 -11.77
CA SER A 170 -8.34 7.84 -13.00
C SER A 170 -8.34 6.32 -12.82
N LEU A 171 -9.00 5.61 -13.75
CA LEU A 171 -9.26 4.17 -13.69
C LEU A 171 -8.69 3.49 -14.93
N CYS A 172 -7.95 2.40 -14.75
CA CYS A 172 -7.43 1.55 -15.82
C CYS A 172 -7.95 0.12 -15.69
N ASN A 173 -8.40 -0.47 -16.79
CA ASN A 173 -8.62 -1.92 -16.89
C ASN A 173 -7.44 -2.54 -17.64
N LEU A 174 -6.54 -3.20 -16.92
CA LEU A 174 -5.34 -3.80 -17.50
C LEU A 174 -5.66 -4.99 -18.44
N CYS A 175 -6.85 -5.57 -18.33
CA CYS A 175 -7.31 -6.59 -19.26
C CYS A 175 -7.74 -6.00 -20.64
N SER A 176 -7.80 -4.66 -20.76
CA SER A 176 -8.10 -3.94 -21.97
C SER A 176 -6.86 -3.17 -22.43
N ASN A 177 -6.42 -3.41 -23.66
CA ASN A 177 -5.24 -2.72 -24.24
C ASN A 177 -5.49 -1.22 -24.53
N LYS A 178 -6.68 -0.72 -24.27
CA LYS A 178 -7.07 0.67 -24.55
C LYS A 178 -6.89 1.62 -23.37
N ASP A 179 -6.69 1.10 -22.17
CA ASP A 179 -6.66 1.91 -20.95
C ASP A 179 -5.23 2.36 -20.60
N ASP A 180 -5.12 3.58 -20.06
CA ASP A 180 -3.86 4.13 -19.56
C ASP A 180 -3.41 3.40 -18.28
N ARG A 181 -2.20 2.83 -18.31
CA ARG A 181 -1.60 2.08 -17.20
C ARG A 181 -1.08 3.00 -16.07
N SER A 182 -1.02 4.31 -16.29
CA SER A 182 -0.60 5.28 -15.27
C SER A 182 -1.74 5.69 -14.32
N ALA A 183 -2.93 5.14 -14.49
CA ALA A 183 -4.10 5.45 -13.67
C ALA A 183 -3.88 5.15 -12.18
N ARG A 184 -4.56 5.91 -11.32
CA ARG A 184 -4.48 5.75 -9.85
C ARG A 184 -5.09 4.43 -9.37
N ILE A 185 -6.12 3.93 -10.06
CA ILE A 185 -6.74 2.64 -9.74
C ILE A 185 -6.62 1.72 -10.96
N VAL A 186 -5.94 0.62 -10.78
CA VAL A 186 -5.75 -0.41 -11.81
C VAL A 186 -6.60 -1.62 -11.45
N PHE A 187 -7.44 -2.04 -12.38
CA PHE A 187 -8.27 -3.24 -12.28
C PHE A 187 -7.67 -4.33 -13.16
N SER A 188 -7.50 -5.54 -12.63
CA SER A 188 -6.93 -6.65 -13.37
C SER A 188 -7.44 -8.01 -12.89
N THR A 189 -7.20 -9.04 -13.70
CA THR A 189 -7.22 -10.41 -13.22
C THR A 189 -5.83 -10.81 -12.70
N TYR A 190 -5.77 -11.84 -11.84
CA TYR A 190 -4.50 -12.37 -11.34
C TYR A 190 -3.54 -12.77 -12.47
N PRO A 191 -3.95 -13.56 -13.51
CA PRO A 191 -3.05 -13.94 -14.60
C PRO A 191 -2.54 -12.73 -15.40
N THR A 192 -3.43 -11.78 -15.73
CA THR A 192 -3.03 -10.59 -16.50
C THR A 192 -2.02 -9.73 -15.72
N MET A 193 -2.21 -9.59 -14.40
CA MET A 193 -1.28 -8.82 -13.57
C MET A 193 0.08 -9.51 -13.45
N LEU A 194 0.12 -10.84 -13.30
CA LEU A 194 1.37 -11.60 -13.27
C LEU A 194 2.16 -11.42 -14.57
N ASN A 195 1.52 -11.58 -15.72
CA ASN A 195 2.15 -11.37 -17.02
C ASN A 195 2.71 -9.94 -17.16
N ALA A 196 1.96 -8.93 -16.72
CA ALA A 196 2.43 -7.55 -16.76
C ALA A 196 3.66 -7.30 -15.87
N ILE A 197 3.76 -7.98 -14.72
CA ILE A 197 4.93 -7.90 -13.84
C ILE A 197 6.14 -8.58 -14.48
N ASP A 198 5.95 -9.72 -15.10
CA ASP A 198 7.05 -10.48 -15.73
C ASP A 198 7.56 -9.74 -16.99
N ASP A 199 6.69 -9.13 -17.77
CA ASP A 199 7.07 -8.27 -18.89
C ASP A 199 7.94 -7.07 -18.44
N MET A 200 7.64 -6.47 -17.29
CA MET A 200 8.44 -5.38 -16.73
C MET A 200 9.82 -5.86 -16.30
N LYS A 201 9.92 -7.01 -15.63
CA LYS A 201 11.20 -7.59 -15.20
C LYS A 201 12.11 -7.88 -16.40
N THR A 202 11.54 -8.40 -17.50
CA THR A 202 12.30 -8.71 -18.71
C THR A 202 12.85 -7.45 -19.37
N LYS A 203 12.09 -6.36 -19.35
CA LYS A 203 12.53 -5.05 -19.90
C LYS A 203 13.62 -4.40 -19.05
N ASP A 204 13.54 -4.52 -17.73
CA ASP A 204 14.57 -3.99 -16.82
C ASP A 204 15.85 -4.86 -16.86
N GLY A 205 15.74 -6.15 -17.12
CA GLY A 205 16.88 -7.06 -17.34
C GLY A 205 17.65 -6.80 -18.65
N GLN A 206 17.03 -6.12 -19.62
CA GLN A 206 17.69 -5.73 -20.88
C GLN A 206 18.35 -4.34 -20.81
N ARG A 207 18.25 -3.64 -19.69
CA ARG A 207 18.85 -2.30 -19.47
C ARG A 207 20.18 -2.32 -18.72
N MET A 208 20.78 -3.48 -18.52
CA MET A 208 22.14 -3.60 -18.02
C MET A 208 23.15 -3.85 -19.16
#